data_96004fe338a809f8f179712771486f2f
#
_entry.id   96004fe338a809f8f179712771486f2f
#
_cell.length_a   1.000
_cell.length_b   1.000
_cell.length_c   1.000
_cell.angle_alpha   90.00
_cell.angle_beta   90.00
_cell.angle_gamma   90.00
#
_symmetry.space_group_name_H-M   'P 1'
#
loop_
_entity.id
_entity.type
_entity.pdbx_description
1 polymer ?
#
loop_
_entity_poly.entity_id
_entity_poly.type
_entity_poly.pdbx_seq_one_letter_code
_entity_poly.pdbx_strand_id
1 'polypeptide(L)'
;MHIRMTIVAAILLLLATTTDAWAQGSGVIEGQVLNDSLDSVPVEGARVTLWAFVTDEAESSLETTADASGRFRFEGLETEDRVYRLESEYKGVRYESDVVAFPSGEDFLSVPLSVYESTTSSADISVERAHFIVAFEPGTIYVREVQIFSNAGNLTYIGPTGQEGEVTVDFPLPQGASAVELADGFMECCVVETDTGFASTYPLIPGSTQFVLSYSLLHESTTFDLVKKVAHPTSSFDVLMADVGVQVTAPGLTQGEPLSIQGGDYLHLAARSLTPTDEVVLHFTNLPTEAMPQPSVPPAAAPPLLTWSVVGVIALGVFLALVYPFLETSREER
;
A
#
# COMPACT_ATOMS: atom_id res chain seq x y z
N MET A 1 -7.90 87.42 19.04
CA MET A 1 -9.17 86.62 19.11
C MET A 1 -9.24 85.69 17.88
N HIS A 2 -8.59 84.56 17.92
CA HIS A 2 -8.65 83.54 16.86
C HIS A 2 -8.83 82.20 17.52
N ILE A 3 -10.00 81.63 17.31
CA ILE A 3 -10.40 80.27 17.69
C ILE A 3 -9.74 79.31 16.68
N ARG A 4 -8.84 78.42 17.14
CA ARG A 4 -8.32 77.30 16.37
C ARG A 4 -9.14 76.06 16.71
N MET A 5 -9.92 75.64 15.74
CA MET A 5 -10.69 74.43 15.75
C MET A 5 -9.78 73.26 15.37
N THR A 6 -9.51 72.37 16.31
CA THR A 6 -8.70 71.15 16.10
C THR A 6 -9.63 70.02 15.67
N ILE A 7 -9.50 69.58 14.45
CA ILE A 7 -10.23 68.39 13.90
C ILE A 7 -9.43 67.17 14.36
N VAL A 8 -10.04 66.35 15.21
CA VAL A 8 -9.54 65.02 15.57
C VAL A 8 -10.10 64.03 14.57
N ALA A 9 -9.25 63.55 13.65
CA ALA A 9 -9.57 62.47 12.71
C ALA A 9 -9.43 61.14 13.46
N ALA A 10 -10.54 60.50 13.79
CA ALA A 10 -10.57 59.13 14.28
C ALA A 10 -10.34 58.18 13.10
N ILE A 11 -9.16 57.55 13.02
CA ILE A 11 -8.86 56.46 12.11
C ILE A 11 -9.45 55.19 12.74
N LEU A 12 -10.60 54.75 12.25
CA LEU A 12 -11.14 53.40 12.51
C LEU A 12 -10.27 52.39 11.74
N LEU A 13 -9.39 51.71 12.48
CA LEU A 13 -8.68 50.55 11.96
C LEU A 13 -9.69 49.39 11.87
N LEU A 14 -10.25 49.14 10.69
CA LEU A 14 -10.95 47.89 10.39
C LEU A 14 -9.91 46.77 10.37
N LEU A 15 -9.86 45.98 11.44
CA LEU A 15 -9.28 44.64 11.39
C LEU A 15 -10.16 43.77 10.50
N ALA A 16 -9.78 43.70 9.23
CA ALA A 16 -10.29 42.63 8.33
C ALA A 16 -9.72 41.32 8.85
N THR A 17 -10.50 40.58 9.62
CA THR A 17 -10.26 39.15 9.79
C THR A 17 -10.48 38.52 8.43
N THR A 18 -9.40 38.16 7.77
CA THR A 18 -9.47 37.26 6.62
C THR A 18 -9.90 35.91 7.18
N THR A 19 -11.21 35.66 7.24
CA THR A 19 -11.71 34.31 7.19
C THR A 19 -11.29 33.82 5.81
N ASP A 20 -10.46 32.80 5.76
CA ASP A 20 -10.22 32.05 4.55
C ASP A 20 -11.59 31.56 4.07
N ALA A 21 -12.19 32.36 3.16
CA ALA A 21 -13.42 31.95 2.48
C ALA A 21 -12.98 30.86 1.53
N TRP A 22 -13.24 29.64 1.92
CA TRP A 22 -13.24 28.51 0.97
C TRP A 22 -14.07 28.96 -0.22
N ALA A 23 -13.55 28.76 -1.41
CA ALA A 23 -14.36 28.91 -2.60
C ALA A 23 -15.58 28.01 -2.39
N GLN A 24 -16.77 28.61 -2.23
CA GLN A 24 -17.98 27.86 -1.93
C GLN A 24 -18.34 27.09 -3.20
N GLY A 25 -17.87 25.83 -3.27
CA GLY A 25 -18.34 24.87 -4.25
C GLY A 25 -19.81 24.51 -4.00
N SER A 26 -20.44 23.87 -4.94
CA SER A 26 -21.80 23.31 -4.82
C SER A 26 -21.79 21.87 -4.28
N GLY A 27 -20.59 21.26 -4.16
CA GLY A 27 -20.44 19.85 -3.86
C GLY A 27 -20.90 19.46 -2.47
N VAL A 28 -21.55 18.30 -2.41
CA VAL A 28 -22.02 17.68 -1.18
C VAL A 28 -21.51 16.24 -1.13
N ILE A 29 -20.89 15.87 -0.01
CA ILE A 29 -20.59 14.48 0.32
C ILE A 29 -21.38 14.12 1.56
N GLU A 30 -22.21 13.09 1.46
CA GLU A 30 -22.89 12.51 2.63
C GLU A 30 -22.65 11.00 2.70
N GLY A 31 -22.82 10.44 3.90
CA GLY A 31 -22.66 9.01 4.10
C GLY A 31 -23.17 8.57 5.44
N GLN A 32 -22.82 7.38 5.80
CA GLN A 32 -23.17 6.77 7.06
C GLN A 32 -22.00 5.96 7.60
N VAL A 33 -21.68 6.12 8.88
CA VAL A 33 -20.71 5.28 9.57
C VAL A 33 -21.44 4.05 10.08
N LEU A 34 -20.99 2.87 9.61
CA LEU A 34 -21.60 1.58 9.90
C LEU A 34 -20.58 0.64 10.53
N ASN A 35 -20.98 -0.07 11.58
CA ASN A 35 -20.18 -1.15 12.17
C ASN A 35 -20.52 -2.47 11.47
N ASP A 36 -19.69 -2.87 10.52
CA ASP A 36 -19.94 -4.06 9.71
C ASP A 36 -19.58 -5.38 10.42
N SER A 37 -18.93 -5.31 11.59
CA SER A 37 -18.81 -6.48 12.48
C SER A 37 -20.15 -6.85 13.15
N LEU A 38 -21.10 -5.91 13.19
CA LEU A 38 -22.38 -6.02 13.88
C LEU A 38 -23.57 -5.84 12.91
N ASP A 39 -23.51 -6.47 11.74
CA ASP A 39 -24.57 -6.39 10.71
C ASP A 39 -24.88 -4.94 10.29
N SER A 40 -23.85 -4.13 10.08
CA SER A 40 -23.94 -2.72 9.65
C SER A 40 -24.77 -1.83 10.60
N VAL A 41 -24.59 -2.01 11.91
CA VAL A 41 -25.21 -1.15 12.91
C VAL A 41 -24.66 0.28 12.80
N PRO A 42 -25.53 1.31 12.72
CA PRO A 42 -25.08 2.71 12.70
C PRO A 42 -24.26 3.10 13.91
N VAL A 43 -23.19 3.89 13.71
CA VAL A 43 -22.32 4.36 14.78
C VAL A 43 -22.65 5.83 15.09
N GLU A 44 -23.46 6.05 16.14
CA GLU A 44 -23.78 7.37 16.65
C GLU A 44 -22.55 8.08 17.21
N GLY A 45 -22.40 9.37 16.92
CA GLY A 45 -21.37 10.22 17.49
C GLY A 45 -19.97 9.98 16.92
N ALA A 46 -19.83 9.16 15.88
CA ALA A 46 -18.55 8.96 15.20
C ALA A 46 -18.05 10.30 14.63
N ARG A 47 -16.79 10.66 14.93
CA ARG A 47 -16.13 11.81 14.29
C ARG A 47 -15.71 11.39 12.90
N VAL A 48 -16.09 12.18 11.90
CA VAL A 48 -15.70 11.96 10.51
C VAL A 48 -14.90 13.16 10.02
N THR A 49 -13.71 12.89 9.51
CA THR A 49 -12.84 13.89 8.88
C THR A 49 -12.87 13.67 7.37
N LEU A 50 -13.13 14.74 6.63
CA LEU A 50 -13.01 14.77 5.17
C LEU A 50 -11.69 15.45 4.82
N TRP A 51 -10.80 14.72 4.15
CA TRP A 51 -9.57 15.24 3.60
C TRP A 51 -9.76 15.58 2.12
N ALA A 52 -9.29 16.77 1.72
CA ALA A 52 -9.30 17.22 0.33
C ALA A 52 -7.86 17.30 -0.20
N PHE A 53 -7.66 16.77 -1.42
CA PHE A 53 -6.36 16.71 -2.09
C PHE A 53 -6.47 17.33 -3.48
N VAL A 54 -5.44 18.07 -3.89
CA VAL A 54 -5.25 18.57 -5.27
C VAL A 54 -4.23 17.70 -6.01
N THR A 55 -3.25 17.22 -5.27
CA THR A 55 -2.23 16.26 -5.69
C THR A 55 -2.15 15.17 -4.63
N ASP A 56 -1.03 14.53 -4.44
CA ASP A 56 -0.85 13.49 -3.40
C ASP A 56 -0.78 14.08 -1.97
N GLU A 57 -0.67 15.41 -1.81
CA GLU A 57 -0.64 16.07 -0.51
C GLU A 57 -2.02 16.59 -0.11
N ALA A 58 -2.40 16.33 1.15
CA ALA A 58 -3.63 16.86 1.72
C ALA A 58 -3.53 18.39 1.85
N GLU A 59 -4.46 19.12 1.21
CA GLU A 59 -4.49 20.57 1.23
C GLU A 59 -5.31 21.10 2.41
N SER A 60 -6.37 20.38 2.76
CA SER A 60 -7.29 20.81 3.82
C SER A 60 -8.12 19.66 4.37
N SER A 61 -8.72 19.88 5.55
CA SER A 61 -9.65 18.93 6.14
C SER A 61 -10.85 19.64 6.76
N LEU A 62 -11.98 18.95 6.76
CA LEU A 62 -13.22 19.32 7.46
C LEU A 62 -13.62 18.21 8.42
N GLU A 63 -14.20 18.57 9.55
CA GLU A 63 -14.72 17.60 10.51
C GLU A 63 -16.21 17.74 10.72
N THR A 64 -16.88 16.63 10.95
CA THR A 64 -18.27 16.57 11.39
C THR A 64 -18.47 15.39 12.34
N THR A 65 -19.67 15.28 12.91
CA THR A 65 -20.04 14.18 13.80
C THR A 65 -21.28 13.50 13.25
N ALA A 66 -21.27 12.18 13.21
CA ALA A 66 -22.40 11.38 12.78
C ALA A 66 -23.58 11.49 13.76
N ASP A 67 -24.79 11.56 13.23
CA ASP A 67 -26.04 11.61 14.01
C ASP A 67 -26.41 10.24 14.64
N ALA A 68 -27.56 10.17 15.31
CA ALA A 68 -28.06 8.94 15.95
C ALA A 68 -28.31 7.78 14.98
N SER A 69 -28.40 8.05 13.68
CA SER A 69 -28.49 7.04 12.62
C SER A 69 -27.14 6.82 11.92
N GLY A 70 -26.03 7.33 12.48
CA GLY A 70 -24.69 7.22 11.90
C GLY A 70 -24.46 8.12 10.69
N ARG A 71 -25.38 9.00 10.30
CA ARG A 71 -25.29 9.82 9.10
C ARG A 71 -24.43 11.06 9.33
N PHE A 72 -23.65 11.41 8.32
CA PHE A 72 -22.84 12.63 8.28
C PHE A 72 -23.01 13.32 6.92
N ARG A 73 -22.66 14.63 6.88
CA ARG A 73 -22.76 15.43 5.68
C ARG A 73 -21.72 16.56 5.68
N PHE A 74 -21.09 16.77 4.53
CA PHE A 74 -20.23 17.90 4.21
C PHE A 74 -20.80 18.66 3.02
N GLU A 75 -20.77 19.98 3.07
CA GLU A 75 -21.33 20.86 2.04
C GLU A 75 -20.30 21.93 1.63
N GLY A 76 -20.55 22.58 0.49
CA GLY A 76 -19.70 23.66 0.01
C GLY A 76 -18.37 23.19 -0.56
N LEU A 77 -18.31 21.95 -1.05
CA LEU A 77 -17.11 21.32 -1.56
C LEU A 77 -16.85 21.71 -3.01
N GLU A 78 -15.59 21.80 -3.41
CA GLU A 78 -15.20 21.98 -4.80
C GLU A 78 -15.44 20.68 -5.59
N THR A 79 -16.05 20.79 -6.77
CA THR A 79 -16.41 19.62 -7.59
C THR A 79 -15.43 19.34 -8.71
N GLU A 80 -14.49 20.25 -8.97
CA GLU A 80 -13.48 20.14 -10.02
C GLU A 80 -12.07 20.13 -9.41
N ASP A 81 -11.14 19.41 -10.06
CA ASP A 81 -9.71 19.37 -9.72
C ASP A 81 -9.38 18.94 -8.26
N ARG A 82 -10.30 18.25 -7.59
CA ARG A 82 -10.11 17.75 -6.23
C ARG A 82 -10.56 16.31 -6.09
N VAL A 83 -9.85 15.59 -5.21
CA VAL A 83 -10.26 14.29 -4.72
C VAL A 83 -10.42 14.33 -3.21
N TYR A 84 -11.24 13.44 -2.67
CA TYR A 84 -11.63 13.44 -1.28
C TYR A 84 -11.47 12.05 -0.67
N ARG A 85 -11.12 12.00 0.62
CA ARG A 85 -11.10 10.78 1.42
C ARG A 85 -11.72 11.05 2.77
N LEU A 86 -12.56 10.15 3.21
CA LEU A 86 -13.16 10.17 4.54
C LEU A 86 -12.31 9.34 5.50
N GLU A 87 -12.23 9.78 6.74
CA GLU A 87 -11.54 9.10 7.82
C GLU A 87 -12.42 9.11 9.07
N SER A 88 -12.45 8.01 9.82
CA SER A 88 -13.02 7.96 11.17
C SER A 88 -12.21 7.05 12.06
N GLU A 89 -12.00 7.47 13.32
CA GLU A 89 -11.40 6.61 14.33
C GLU A 89 -12.51 5.88 15.11
N TYR A 90 -12.42 4.56 15.17
CA TYR A 90 -13.30 3.73 15.96
C TYR A 90 -12.51 2.76 16.82
N LYS A 91 -12.68 2.85 18.16
CA LYS A 91 -11.98 2.02 19.14
C LYS A 91 -10.44 1.97 18.96
N GLY A 92 -9.86 3.11 18.62
CA GLY A 92 -8.41 3.25 18.44
C GLY A 92 -7.88 2.78 17.09
N VAL A 93 -8.75 2.35 16.18
CA VAL A 93 -8.39 2.01 14.81
C VAL A 93 -8.90 3.09 13.85
N ARG A 94 -8.06 3.49 12.92
CA ARG A 94 -8.39 4.43 11.84
C ARG A 94 -8.97 3.67 10.66
N TYR A 95 -10.12 4.13 10.20
CA TYR A 95 -10.81 3.61 9.00
C TYR A 95 -10.92 4.71 7.97
N GLU A 96 -10.66 4.37 6.72
CA GLU A 96 -10.65 5.30 5.60
C GLU A 96 -11.59 4.80 4.50
N SER A 97 -12.19 5.73 3.77
CA SER A 97 -12.89 5.40 2.52
C SER A 97 -11.89 5.27 1.37
N ASP A 98 -12.36 4.75 0.24
CA ASP A 98 -11.68 4.98 -1.02
C ASP A 98 -11.57 6.48 -1.31
N VAL A 99 -10.58 6.84 -2.13
CA VAL A 99 -10.45 8.19 -2.68
C VAL A 99 -11.55 8.38 -3.72
N VAL A 100 -12.34 9.44 -3.56
CA VAL A 100 -13.47 9.76 -4.44
C VAL A 100 -13.31 11.14 -5.08
N ALA A 101 -13.87 11.31 -6.27
CA ALA A 101 -13.98 12.59 -6.96
C ALA A 101 -15.42 12.77 -7.45
N PHE A 102 -15.87 14.02 -7.56
CA PHE A 102 -17.15 14.31 -8.20
C PHE A 102 -17.07 14.01 -9.70
N PRO A 103 -17.99 13.20 -10.25
CA PRO A 103 -18.10 13.06 -11.70
C PRO A 103 -18.42 14.41 -12.34
N SER A 104 -17.99 14.63 -13.58
CA SER A 104 -18.21 15.90 -14.29
C SER A 104 -19.70 16.25 -14.36
N GLY A 105 -20.05 17.42 -13.82
CA GLY A 105 -21.43 17.92 -13.78
C GLY A 105 -22.30 17.38 -12.65
N GLU A 106 -21.73 16.57 -11.75
CA GLU A 106 -22.39 16.11 -10.52
C GLU A 106 -21.86 16.90 -9.32
N ASP A 107 -22.75 17.21 -8.39
CA ASP A 107 -22.46 17.94 -7.15
C ASP A 107 -22.82 17.16 -5.89
N PHE A 108 -23.13 15.87 -6.02
CA PHE A 108 -23.52 15.01 -4.93
C PHE A 108 -22.79 13.66 -4.98
N LEU A 109 -22.21 13.25 -3.83
CA LEU A 109 -21.63 11.91 -3.63
C LEU A 109 -22.22 11.28 -2.36
N SER A 110 -22.49 9.97 -2.41
CA SER A 110 -22.80 9.16 -1.24
C SER A 110 -21.63 8.21 -0.98
N VAL A 111 -20.97 8.39 0.18
CA VAL A 111 -19.76 7.63 0.53
C VAL A 111 -19.97 7.02 1.92
N PRO A 112 -20.34 5.74 2.03
CA PRO A 112 -20.42 5.05 3.31
C PRO A 112 -19.01 4.84 3.90
N LEU A 113 -18.92 4.75 5.23
CA LEU A 113 -17.69 4.47 5.94
C LEU A 113 -17.90 3.28 6.89
N SER A 114 -17.26 2.17 6.58
CA SER A 114 -17.30 0.96 7.41
C SER A 114 -16.27 1.03 8.52
N VAL A 115 -16.66 0.67 9.73
CA VAL A 115 -15.79 0.43 10.88
C VAL A 115 -16.04 -0.97 11.42
N TYR A 116 -15.09 -1.50 12.18
CA TYR A 116 -15.15 -2.89 12.64
C TYR A 116 -14.78 -3.00 14.12
N GLU A 117 -15.29 -4.02 14.79
CA GLU A 117 -14.77 -4.47 16.07
C GLU A 117 -13.36 -5.06 15.90
N SER A 118 -12.56 -5.05 16.98
CA SER A 118 -11.18 -5.51 16.93
C SER A 118 -11.02 -6.92 17.50
N THR A 119 -10.00 -7.64 17.00
CA THR A 119 -9.57 -8.94 17.52
C THR A 119 -8.04 -9.03 17.62
N THR A 120 -7.58 -9.83 18.57
CA THR A 120 -6.16 -10.21 18.70
C THR A 120 -5.88 -11.61 18.14
N SER A 121 -6.90 -12.30 17.63
CA SER A 121 -6.78 -13.60 16.99
C SER A 121 -6.38 -13.46 15.54
N SER A 122 -5.28 -14.10 15.14
CA SER A 122 -4.81 -14.17 13.75
C SER A 122 -5.43 -15.32 12.94
N ALA A 123 -6.49 -15.97 13.45
CA ALA A 123 -7.05 -17.16 12.82
C ALA A 123 -7.57 -16.94 11.39
N ASP A 124 -8.04 -15.71 11.11
CA ASP A 124 -8.58 -15.31 9.81
C ASP A 124 -7.55 -14.59 8.91
N ILE A 125 -6.28 -14.51 9.37
CA ILE A 125 -5.20 -13.83 8.66
C ILE A 125 -4.37 -14.83 7.87
N SER A 126 -4.22 -14.59 6.59
CA SER A 126 -3.38 -15.40 5.69
C SER A 126 -2.82 -14.56 4.55
N VAL A 127 -1.79 -15.06 3.89
CA VAL A 127 -1.32 -14.54 2.61
C VAL A 127 -2.08 -15.29 1.49
N GLU A 128 -2.95 -14.58 0.80
CA GLU A 128 -3.66 -15.13 -0.34
C GLU A 128 -2.69 -15.43 -1.48
N ARG A 129 -1.81 -14.46 -1.77
CA ARG A 129 -0.77 -14.57 -2.81
C ARG A 129 0.53 -13.92 -2.36
N ALA A 130 1.63 -14.60 -2.63
CA ALA A 130 2.97 -14.06 -2.51
C ALA A 130 3.67 -14.20 -3.86
N HIS A 131 4.09 -13.08 -4.45
CA HIS A 131 4.87 -13.05 -5.67
C HIS A 131 6.29 -12.60 -5.37
N PHE A 132 7.25 -13.41 -5.77
CA PHE A 132 8.68 -13.15 -5.69
C PHE A 132 9.22 -12.91 -7.09
N ILE A 133 9.57 -11.66 -7.40
CA ILE A 133 10.12 -11.28 -8.68
C ILE A 133 11.63 -11.16 -8.49
N VAL A 134 12.40 -11.99 -9.20
CA VAL A 134 13.85 -12.11 -9.06
C VAL A 134 14.52 -11.67 -10.36
N ALA A 135 15.45 -10.73 -10.24
CA ALA A 135 16.30 -10.27 -11.33
C ALA A 135 17.78 -10.37 -10.94
N PHE A 136 18.65 -10.42 -11.92
CA PHE A 136 20.07 -10.66 -11.73
C PHE A 136 20.90 -9.61 -12.44
N GLU A 137 21.89 -9.08 -11.70
CA GLU A 137 22.99 -8.29 -12.22
C GLU A 137 24.33 -8.89 -11.75
N PRO A 138 25.46 -8.51 -12.34
CA PRO A 138 26.76 -9.01 -11.90
C PRO A 138 26.99 -8.73 -10.41
N GLY A 139 27.14 -9.81 -9.62
CA GLY A 139 27.35 -9.75 -8.17
C GLY A 139 26.12 -9.43 -7.33
N THR A 140 24.93 -9.31 -7.91
CA THR A 140 23.73 -8.89 -7.18
C THR A 140 22.47 -9.61 -7.67
N ILE A 141 21.71 -10.11 -6.72
CA ILE A 141 20.34 -10.62 -6.94
C ILE A 141 19.36 -9.56 -6.38
N TYR A 142 18.45 -9.09 -7.21
CA TYR A 142 17.36 -8.20 -6.80
C TYR A 142 16.11 -9.01 -6.59
N VAL A 143 15.43 -8.78 -5.47
CA VAL A 143 14.16 -9.42 -5.15
C VAL A 143 13.13 -8.34 -4.86
N ARG A 144 11.96 -8.48 -5.48
CA ARG A 144 10.76 -7.73 -5.14
C ARG A 144 9.69 -8.69 -4.69
N GLU A 145 9.17 -8.48 -3.50
CA GLU A 145 8.07 -9.24 -2.95
C GLU A 145 6.78 -8.43 -3.04
N VAL A 146 5.74 -9.04 -3.54
CA VAL A 146 4.36 -8.52 -3.49
C VAL A 146 3.54 -9.55 -2.73
N GLN A 147 3.06 -9.19 -1.55
CA GLN A 147 2.27 -10.07 -0.70
C GLN A 147 0.88 -9.49 -0.51
N ILE A 148 -0.14 -10.27 -0.84
CA ILE A 148 -1.55 -9.91 -0.64
C ILE A 148 -2.03 -10.69 0.57
N PHE A 149 -2.20 -9.96 1.67
CA PHE A 149 -2.80 -10.49 2.89
C PHE A 149 -4.31 -10.44 2.79
N SER A 150 -4.96 -11.44 3.35
CA SER A 150 -6.41 -11.52 3.51
C SER A 150 -6.74 -11.61 4.99
N ASN A 151 -7.65 -10.74 5.44
CA ASN A 151 -8.41 -10.94 6.66
C ASN A 151 -9.81 -11.42 6.25
N ALA A 152 -10.04 -12.72 6.34
CA ALA A 152 -11.29 -13.37 5.92
C ALA A 152 -12.40 -13.24 6.97
N GLY A 153 -12.09 -12.67 8.15
CA GLY A 153 -13.05 -12.43 9.23
C GLY A 153 -13.85 -11.14 9.03
N ASN A 154 -14.69 -10.83 10.00
CA ASN A 154 -15.43 -9.58 10.07
C ASN A 154 -14.94 -8.65 11.22
N LEU A 155 -13.74 -8.90 11.76
CA LEU A 155 -13.10 -8.13 12.82
C LEU A 155 -11.76 -7.59 12.34
N THR A 156 -11.40 -6.38 12.73
CA THR A 156 -10.07 -5.84 12.49
C THR A 156 -9.04 -6.54 13.37
N TYR A 157 -8.02 -7.13 12.76
CA TYR A 157 -6.91 -7.72 13.49
C TYR A 157 -5.91 -6.63 13.90
N ILE A 158 -5.65 -6.53 15.20
CA ILE A 158 -4.78 -5.51 15.79
C ILE A 158 -3.47 -6.07 16.37
N GLY A 159 -3.17 -7.34 16.11
CA GLY A 159 -2.01 -8.02 16.69
C GLY A 159 -2.30 -8.58 18.12
N PRO A 160 -1.39 -9.40 18.65
CA PRO A 160 -1.50 -9.95 20.00
C PRO A 160 -1.18 -8.86 21.04
N THR A 161 -2.01 -8.75 22.08
CA THR A 161 -1.78 -7.80 23.19
C THR A 161 -0.57 -8.16 24.02
N GLY A 162 0.22 -7.17 24.43
CA GLY A 162 1.27 -7.28 25.45
C GLY A 162 2.72 -7.31 24.94
N GLN A 163 2.96 -7.07 23.64
CA GLN A 163 4.30 -6.85 23.11
C GLN A 163 4.46 -5.37 22.70
N GLU A 164 5.68 -4.83 22.80
CA GLU A 164 5.99 -3.50 22.29
C GLU A 164 5.73 -3.45 20.77
N GLY A 165 4.75 -2.62 20.37
CA GLY A 165 4.26 -2.57 19.00
C GLY A 165 3.48 -3.86 18.65
N GLU A 166 2.18 -3.85 18.80
CA GLU A 166 1.26 -4.94 18.47
C GLU A 166 1.42 -5.37 17.00
N VAL A 167 2.40 -6.27 16.76
CA VAL A 167 2.76 -6.74 15.42
C VAL A 167 1.55 -7.44 14.79
N THR A 168 1.13 -6.98 13.65
CA THR A 168 0.05 -7.59 12.87
C THR A 168 0.56 -8.57 11.83
N VAL A 169 1.63 -8.23 11.13
CA VAL A 169 2.25 -9.10 10.11
C VAL A 169 3.77 -8.98 10.11
N ASP A 170 4.44 -10.11 9.87
CA ASP A 170 5.90 -10.24 9.83
C ASP A 170 6.40 -10.43 8.40
N PHE A 171 7.54 -9.81 8.11
CA PHE A 171 8.24 -9.90 6.82
C PHE A 171 9.69 -10.35 7.04
N PRO A 172 9.93 -11.66 7.29
CA PRO A 172 11.29 -12.16 7.45
C PRO A 172 12.07 -11.99 6.13
N LEU A 173 13.28 -11.46 6.23
CA LEU A 173 14.19 -11.30 5.11
C LEU A 173 15.17 -12.47 5.02
N PRO A 174 15.62 -12.83 3.81
CA PRO A 174 16.75 -13.75 3.64
C PRO A 174 18.02 -13.19 4.28
N GLN A 175 18.89 -14.09 4.73
CA GLN A 175 20.19 -13.68 5.28
C GLN A 175 21.00 -12.92 4.24
N GLY A 176 21.55 -11.77 4.62
CA GLY A 176 22.35 -10.91 3.76
C GLY A 176 21.52 -9.92 2.93
N ALA A 177 20.22 -9.85 3.12
CA ALA A 177 19.40 -8.83 2.48
C ALA A 177 19.90 -7.43 2.85
N SER A 178 19.98 -6.55 1.87
CA SER A 178 20.45 -5.17 1.99
C SER A 178 19.68 -4.26 1.05
N ALA A 179 19.84 -2.94 1.18
CA ALA A 179 19.11 -1.94 0.39
C ALA A 179 17.60 -2.23 0.36
N VAL A 180 17.02 -2.42 1.55
CA VAL A 180 15.60 -2.74 1.68
C VAL A 180 14.79 -1.48 1.46
N GLU A 181 13.80 -1.58 0.57
CA GLU A 181 12.83 -0.53 0.29
C GLU A 181 11.43 -1.07 0.56
N LEU A 182 10.67 -0.34 1.36
CA LEU A 182 9.28 -0.62 1.67
C LEU A 182 8.41 0.32 0.82
N ALA A 183 7.42 -0.24 0.14
CA ALA A 183 6.54 0.50 -0.75
C ALA A 183 5.07 0.37 -0.31
N ASP A 184 4.15 -0.02 -1.19
CA ASP A 184 2.73 -0.11 -0.89
C ASP A 184 2.44 -0.93 0.37
N GLY A 185 1.45 -0.53 1.14
CA GLY A 185 0.98 -1.18 2.35
C GLY A 185 1.76 -0.84 3.62
N PHE A 186 2.98 -0.34 3.50
CA PHE A 186 3.77 0.07 4.65
C PHE A 186 3.54 1.55 4.98
N MET A 187 3.19 1.82 6.23
CA MET A 187 3.10 3.17 6.76
C MET A 187 4.30 3.43 7.67
N GLU A 188 5.00 4.55 7.46
CA GLU A 188 6.23 4.91 8.21
C GLU A 188 6.04 4.88 9.73
N CYS A 189 4.86 5.26 10.21
CA CYS A 189 4.55 5.23 11.65
C CYS A 189 4.55 3.82 12.26
N CYS A 190 4.37 2.79 11.42
CA CYS A 190 3.86 1.52 11.86
C CYS A 190 4.69 0.33 11.34
N VAL A 191 5.97 0.58 11.09
CA VAL A 191 6.99 -0.42 10.73
C VAL A 191 7.97 -0.54 11.87
N VAL A 192 8.25 -1.76 12.29
CA VAL A 192 9.24 -2.08 13.33
C VAL A 192 10.26 -3.06 12.78
N GLU A 193 11.53 -2.90 13.17
CA GLU A 193 12.58 -3.88 12.90
C GLU A 193 12.43 -5.07 13.84
N THR A 194 12.70 -6.28 13.32
CA THR A 194 12.72 -7.53 14.07
C THR A 194 14.05 -8.23 13.89
N ASP A 195 14.35 -9.25 14.71
CA ASP A 195 15.58 -10.05 14.56
C ASP A 195 15.73 -10.72 13.19
N THR A 196 14.63 -10.86 12.45
CA THR A 196 14.60 -11.57 11.16
C THR A 196 14.22 -10.70 9.97
N GLY A 197 13.91 -9.41 10.17
CA GLY A 197 13.47 -8.52 9.09
C GLY A 197 12.63 -7.35 9.61
N PHE A 198 11.40 -7.24 9.16
CA PHE A 198 10.48 -6.18 9.56
C PHE A 198 9.12 -6.75 9.95
N ALA A 199 8.36 -5.94 10.68
CA ALA A 199 6.95 -6.21 10.94
C ALA A 199 6.13 -4.94 10.78
N SER A 200 4.87 -5.09 10.40
CA SER A 200 3.88 -4.02 10.46
C SER A 200 3.08 -4.12 11.75
N THR A 201 2.82 -2.97 12.36
CA THR A 201 1.89 -2.82 13.49
C THR A 201 0.57 -2.20 13.04
N TYR A 202 0.41 -1.95 11.74
CA TYR A 202 -0.82 -1.37 11.20
C TYR A 202 -1.95 -2.41 11.23
N PRO A 203 -3.14 -2.05 11.75
CA PRO A 203 -4.26 -2.97 11.82
C PRO A 203 -4.66 -3.53 10.45
N LEU A 204 -4.98 -4.83 10.38
CA LEU A 204 -5.54 -5.44 9.19
C LEU A 204 -7.06 -5.46 9.28
N ILE A 205 -7.70 -4.57 8.55
CA ILE A 205 -9.16 -4.55 8.41
C ILE A 205 -9.65 -5.75 7.60
N PRO A 206 -10.92 -6.18 7.74
CA PRO A 206 -11.52 -7.19 6.87
C PRO A 206 -11.34 -6.88 5.39
N GLY A 207 -10.99 -7.91 4.60
CA GLY A 207 -10.67 -7.78 3.20
C GLY A 207 -9.20 -8.04 2.88
N SER A 208 -8.68 -7.41 1.82
CA SER A 208 -7.33 -7.65 1.31
C SER A 208 -6.44 -6.42 1.46
N THR A 209 -5.21 -6.63 1.91
CA THR A 209 -4.17 -5.60 2.02
C THR A 209 -2.92 -6.06 1.27
N GLN A 210 -2.42 -5.23 0.38
CA GLN A 210 -1.17 -5.49 -0.34
C GLN A 210 0.01 -4.89 0.39
N PHE A 211 1.12 -5.64 0.46
CA PHE A 211 2.42 -5.14 0.89
C PHE A 211 3.45 -5.39 -0.20
N VAL A 212 4.27 -4.40 -0.47
CA VAL A 212 5.35 -4.46 -1.47
C VAL A 212 6.66 -4.05 -0.83
N LEU A 213 7.66 -4.91 -0.95
CA LEU A 213 9.02 -4.60 -0.51
C LEU A 213 10.03 -5.09 -1.55
N SER A 214 11.21 -4.49 -1.56
CA SER A 214 12.33 -4.93 -2.39
C SER A 214 13.63 -4.91 -1.60
N TYR A 215 14.57 -5.75 -2.00
CA TYR A 215 15.89 -5.83 -1.41
C TYR A 215 16.91 -6.44 -2.38
N SER A 216 18.16 -6.29 -2.04
CA SER A 216 19.30 -6.86 -2.79
C SER A 216 20.03 -7.89 -1.95
N LEU A 217 20.57 -8.92 -2.63
CA LEU A 217 21.46 -9.93 -2.06
C LEU A 217 22.77 -9.92 -2.85
N LEU A 218 23.88 -9.65 -2.16
CA LEU A 218 25.20 -9.65 -2.80
C LEU A 218 25.77 -11.06 -2.85
N HIS A 219 26.43 -11.40 -3.96
CA HIS A 219 27.10 -12.68 -4.12
C HIS A 219 28.43 -12.52 -4.88
N GLU A 220 29.42 -13.32 -4.49
CA GLU A 220 30.74 -13.39 -5.15
C GLU A 220 30.88 -14.68 -5.97
N SER A 221 29.98 -15.66 -5.74
CA SER A 221 30.00 -16.97 -6.38
C SER A 221 29.01 -17.06 -7.51
N THR A 222 29.23 -17.97 -8.46
CA THR A 222 28.24 -18.33 -9.48
C THR A 222 27.06 -19.15 -8.92
N THR A 223 27.06 -19.44 -7.62
CA THR A 223 25.97 -20.15 -6.93
C THR A 223 25.54 -19.35 -5.71
N PHE A 224 24.24 -19.41 -5.39
CA PHE A 224 23.67 -18.77 -4.20
C PHE A 224 22.40 -19.52 -3.75
N ASP A 225 22.25 -19.68 -2.43
CA ASP A 225 21.04 -20.23 -1.83
C ASP A 225 20.22 -19.10 -1.18
N LEU A 226 19.09 -18.77 -1.78
CA LEU A 226 18.13 -17.87 -1.17
C LEU A 226 17.14 -18.70 -0.35
N VAL A 227 17.10 -18.46 0.95
CA VAL A 227 16.19 -19.12 1.88
C VAL A 227 15.16 -18.10 2.36
N LYS A 228 13.90 -18.32 2.01
CA LYS A 228 12.77 -17.50 2.45
C LYS A 228 11.92 -18.25 3.45
N LYS A 229 11.81 -17.69 4.65
CA LYS A 229 10.91 -18.19 5.69
C LYS A 229 9.47 -17.75 5.40
N VAL A 230 8.53 -18.66 5.58
CA VAL A 230 7.10 -18.37 5.50
C VAL A 230 6.63 -17.97 6.90
N ALA A 231 6.16 -16.71 7.07
CA ALA A 231 5.70 -16.19 8.36
C ALA A 231 4.20 -16.45 8.60
N HIS A 232 3.41 -16.51 7.54
CA HIS A 232 1.96 -16.64 7.61
C HIS A 232 1.47 -17.78 6.72
N PRO A 233 0.30 -18.39 7.02
CA PRO A 233 -0.33 -19.35 6.10
C PRO A 233 -0.44 -18.72 4.72
N THR A 234 0.11 -19.36 3.68
CA THR A 234 0.20 -18.80 2.33
C THR A 234 -0.47 -19.71 1.31
N SER A 235 -1.55 -19.23 0.69
CA SER A 235 -2.34 -20.02 -0.25
C SER A 235 -1.62 -20.24 -1.59
N SER A 236 -0.96 -19.20 -2.10
CA SER A 236 -0.19 -19.23 -3.34
C SER A 236 1.14 -18.51 -3.17
N PHE A 237 2.22 -19.18 -3.56
CA PHE A 237 3.56 -18.63 -3.59
C PHE A 237 4.12 -18.82 -5.00
N ASP A 238 4.38 -17.71 -5.69
CA ASP A 238 4.82 -17.70 -7.07
C ASP A 238 6.17 -16.98 -7.20
N VAL A 239 7.15 -17.62 -7.81
CA VAL A 239 8.45 -17.03 -8.15
C VAL A 239 8.51 -16.76 -9.63
N LEU A 240 8.75 -15.52 -10.00
CA LEU A 240 8.98 -15.05 -11.36
C LEU A 240 10.44 -14.65 -11.49
N MET A 241 11.21 -15.41 -12.22
CA MET A 241 12.63 -15.20 -12.37
C MET A 241 12.95 -14.80 -13.82
N ALA A 242 13.65 -13.68 -14.01
CA ALA A 242 14.11 -13.25 -15.34
C ALA A 242 14.94 -14.35 -16.00
N ASP A 243 14.58 -14.75 -17.24
CA ASP A 243 15.30 -15.76 -18.00
C ASP A 243 16.52 -15.13 -18.69
N VAL A 244 17.61 -15.04 -17.95
CA VAL A 244 18.90 -14.52 -18.39
C VAL A 244 20.00 -15.58 -18.37
N GLY A 245 19.61 -16.87 -18.38
CA GLY A 245 20.51 -18.00 -18.38
C GLY A 245 20.97 -18.47 -16.99
N VAL A 246 20.46 -17.86 -15.91
CA VAL A 246 20.60 -18.36 -14.55
C VAL A 246 19.70 -19.60 -14.40
N GLN A 247 20.23 -20.64 -13.77
CA GLN A 247 19.47 -21.85 -13.48
C GLN A 247 19.00 -21.85 -12.04
N VAL A 248 17.83 -22.39 -11.78
CA VAL A 248 17.26 -22.51 -10.43
C VAL A 248 16.79 -23.92 -10.14
N THR A 249 17.11 -24.42 -8.96
CA THR A 249 16.51 -25.63 -8.38
C THR A 249 15.77 -25.21 -7.11
N ALA A 250 14.48 -25.54 -7.01
CA ALA A 250 13.61 -25.15 -5.91
C ALA A 250 12.80 -26.33 -5.40
N PRO A 251 13.32 -27.11 -4.45
CA PRO A 251 12.56 -28.22 -3.87
C PRO A 251 11.22 -27.75 -3.31
N GLY A 252 10.15 -28.46 -3.61
CA GLY A 252 8.79 -28.13 -3.15
C GLY A 252 8.04 -27.13 -4.05
N LEU A 253 8.71 -26.52 -5.04
CA LEU A 253 8.05 -25.71 -6.05
C LEU A 253 7.86 -26.51 -7.34
N THR A 254 6.74 -26.27 -8.01
CA THR A 254 6.45 -26.84 -9.34
C THR A 254 6.75 -25.79 -10.40
N GLN A 255 7.48 -26.17 -11.44
CA GLN A 255 7.71 -25.29 -12.58
C GLN A 255 6.41 -25.18 -13.41
N GLY A 256 5.97 -23.95 -13.60
CA GLY A 256 4.87 -23.56 -14.46
C GLY A 256 5.32 -23.30 -15.90
N GLU A 257 4.38 -22.85 -16.73
CA GLU A 257 4.71 -22.34 -18.07
C GLU A 257 5.49 -21.03 -17.96
N PRO A 258 6.51 -20.82 -18.82
CA PRO A 258 7.20 -19.52 -18.89
C PRO A 258 6.21 -18.39 -19.21
N LEU A 259 6.44 -17.22 -18.62
CA LEU A 259 5.61 -16.05 -18.83
C LEU A 259 6.37 -14.99 -19.60
N SER A 260 5.75 -14.43 -20.65
CA SER A 260 6.31 -13.27 -21.38
C SER A 260 5.58 -12.01 -20.93
N ILE A 261 6.28 -11.12 -20.24
CA ILE A 261 5.71 -9.89 -19.65
C ILE A 261 6.48 -8.69 -20.17
N GLN A 262 5.81 -7.77 -20.85
CA GLN A 262 6.40 -6.55 -21.42
C GLN A 262 7.65 -6.80 -22.29
N GLY A 263 7.71 -7.95 -22.97
CA GLY A 263 8.83 -8.32 -23.84
C GLY A 263 10.03 -8.98 -23.14
N GLY A 264 9.94 -9.23 -21.84
CA GLY A 264 10.86 -10.08 -21.08
C GLY A 264 10.27 -11.46 -20.84
N ASP A 265 11.10 -12.50 -20.90
CA ASP A 265 10.72 -13.87 -20.59
C ASP A 265 11.09 -14.19 -19.14
N TYR A 266 10.17 -14.88 -18.45
CA TYR A 266 10.31 -15.25 -17.05
C TYR A 266 10.07 -16.74 -16.86
N LEU A 267 10.93 -17.39 -16.09
CA LEU A 267 10.65 -18.68 -15.51
C LEU A 267 9.65 -18.51 -14.37
N HIS A 268 8.67 -19.39 -14.34
CA HIS A 268 7.64 -19.42 -13.29
C HIS A 268 7.77 -20.67 -12.44
N LEU A 269 7.89 -20.52 -11.12
CA LEU A 269 7.84 -21.59 -10.14
C LEU A 269 6.73 -21.29 -9.15
N ALA A 270 6.02 -22.30 -8.69
CA ALA A 270 4.89 -22.11 -7.79
C ALA A 270 4.82 -23.18 -6.69
N ALA A 271 4.38 -22.76 -5.50
CA ALA A 271 3.94 -23.62 -4.42
C ALA A 271 2.54 -23.23 -3.95
N ARG A 272 1.84 -24.15 -3.31
CA ARG A 272 0.50 -23.94 -2.77
C ARG A 272 0.44 -24.41 -1.32
N SER A 273 -0.39 -23.72 -0.52
CA SER A 273 -0.72 -24.09 0.85
C SER A 273 0.50 -24.22 1.76
N LEU A 274 1.38 -23.21 1.72
CA LEU A 274 2.53 -23.14 2.64
C LEU A 274 2.07 -22.76 4.05
N THR A 275 2.77 -23.30 5.05
CA THR A 275 2.52 -23.04 6.46
C THR A 275 3.67 -22.22 7.09
N PRO A 276 3.46 -21.57 8.25
CA PRO A 276 4.53 -20.79 8.92
C PRO A 276 5.76 -21.59 9.37
N THR A 277 5.77 -22.90 9.17
CA THR A 277 6.95 -23.76 9.42
C THR A 277 7.73 -24.09 8.15
N ASP A 278 7.23 -23.69 6.98
CA ASP A 278 7.87 -23.97 5.70
C ASP A 278 8.95 -22.93 5.39
N GLU A 279 9.96 -23.39 4.67
CA GLU A 279 10.99 -22.56 4.07
C GLU A 279 11.02 -22.82 2.56
N VAL A 280 11.04 -21.74 1.78
CA VAL A 280 11.26 -21.81 0.33
C VAL A 280 12.74 -21.61 0.07
N VAL A 281 13.38 -22.61 -0.53
CA VAL A 281 14.80 -22.57 -0.89
C VAL A 281 14.91 -22.48 -2.41
N LEU A 282 15.56 -21.41 -2.89
CA LEU A 282 15.91 -21.24 -4.30
C LEU A 282 17.43 -21.37 -4.44
N HIS A 283 17.86 -22.49 -4.99
CA HIS A 283 19.28 -22.74 -5.27
C HIS A 283 19.60 -22.25 -6.69
N PHE A 284 20.29 -21.11 -6.80
CA PHE A 284 20.70 -20.53 -8.06
C PHE A 284 22.07 -21.04 -8.49
N THR A 285 22.25 -21.28 -9.79
CA THR A 285 23.54 -21.61 -10.43
C THR A 285 23.72 -20.80 -11.69
N ASN A 286 24.96 -20.65 -12.13
CA ASN A 286 25.31 -19.83 -13.28
C ASN A 286 24.97 -18.34 -13.11
N LEU A 287 25.10 -17.83 -11.87
CA LEU A 287 24.92 -16.40 -11.57
C LEU A 287 26.04 -15.55 -12.23
N PRO A 288 25.72 -14.35 -12.73
CA PRO A 288 26.72 -13.42 -13.26
C PRO A 288 27.56 -12.82 -12.12
N THR A 289 28.88 -13.05 -12.11
CA THR A 289 29.79 -12.63 -11.01
C THR A 289 30.51 -11.32 -11.26
N GLU A 290 30.81 -10.98 -12.50
CA GLU A 290 31.42 -9.70 -12.91
C GLU A 290 30.91 -9.34 -14.30
N ALA A 291 30.86 -8.04 -14.61
CA ALA A 291 30.68 -7.60 -15.98
C ALA A 291 31.86 -8.08 -16.78
N MET A 292 31.66 -9.06 -17.68
CA MET A 292 32.70 -9.37 -18.67
C MET A 292 33.11 -8.06 -19.33
N PRO A 293 34.47 -7.77 -19.47
CA PRO A 293 34.90 -6.56 -20.11
C PRO A 293 34.30 -6.51 -21.51
N GLN A 294 33.30 -5.65 -21.70
CA GLN A 294 32.74 -5.41 -23.02
C GLN A 294 33.88 -4.83 -23.89
N PRO A 295 34.05 -5.31 -25.13
CA PRO A 295 34.96 -4.66 -26.04
C PRO A 295 34.53 -3.19 -26.11
N SER A 296 35.48 -2.29 -25.85
CA SER A 296 35.28 -0.85 -25.71
C SER A 296 34.60 -0.26 -26.95
N VAL A 297 33.29 -0.12 -26.88
CA VAL A 297 32.53 0.82 -27.70
C VAL A 297 32.52 2.14 -26.92
N PRO A 298 32.96 3.27 -27.51
CA PRO A 298 33.02 4.55 -26.81
C PRO A 298 31.61 4.91 -26.27
N PRO A 299 31.49 5.39 -25.03
CA PRO A 299 30.21 5.59 -24.40
C PRO A 299 29.42 6.72 -25.05
N ALA A 300 28.26 6.39 -25.60
CA ALA A 300 27.19 7.35 -25.67
C ALA A 300 26.67 7.55 -24.25
N ALA A 301 26.88 8.76 -23.72
CA ALA A 301 26.48 9.09 -22.35
C ALA A 301 24.98 8.87 -22.14
N ALA A 302 24.60 7.85 -21.38
CA ALA A 302 23.27 7.67 -20.85
C ALA A 302 23.25 8.04 -19.35
N PRO A 303 22.25 8.76 -18.87
CA PRO A 303 22.17 9.17 -17.47
C PRO A 303 21.83 7.98 -16.56
N PRO A 304 22.32 7.94 -15.30
CA PRO A 304 22.22 6.79 -14.39
C PRO A 304 20.81 6.59 -13.76
N LEU A 305 19.77 7.21 -14.29
CA LEU A 305 18.40 7.16 -13.78
C LEU A 305 17.51 6.10 -14.44
N LEU A 306 18.03 5.30 -15.38
CA LEU A 306 17.17 4.40 -16.18
C LEU A 306 17.00 2.99 -15.60
N THR A 307 17.84 2.54 -14.67
CA THR A 307 17.77 1.16 -14.16
C THR A 307 16.60 0.92 -13.23
N TRP A 308 16.27 1.86 -12.35
CA TRP A 308 15.14 1.73 -11.42
C TRP A 308 13.76 1.87 -12.08
N SER A 309 13.67 2.65 -13.15
CA SER A 309 12.41 2.80 -13.90
C SER A 309 12.03 1.50 -14.63
N VAL A 310 12.99 0.70 -15.08
CA VAL A 310 12.72 -0.57 -15.77
C VAL A 310 12.19 -1.62 -14.80
N VAL A 311 12.78 -1.76 -13.60
CA VAL A 311 12.30 -2.71 -12.59
C VAL A 311 10.92 -2.31 -12.06
N GLY A 312 10.68 -1.01 -11.83
CA GLY A 312 9.38 -0.50 -11.39
C GLY A 312 8.26 -0.72 -12.42
N VAL A 313 8.55 -0.46 -13.70
CA VAL A 313 7.58 -0.65 -14.80
C VAL A 313 7.28 -2.14 -15.03
N ILE A 314 8.28 -3.01 -14.93
CA ILE A 314 8.10 -4.46 -15.04
C ILE A 314 7.21 -4.99 -13.90
N ALA A 315 7.47 -4.57 -12.66
CA ALA A 315 6.68 -5.01 -11.50
C ALA A 315 5.21 -4.58 -11.60
N LEU A 316 4.93 -3.36 -12.08
CA LEU A 316 3.57 -2.86 -12.31
C LEU A 316 2.87 -3.65 -13.43
N GLY A 317 3.59 -3.99 -14.50
CA GLY A 317 3.04 -4.77 -15.61
C GLY A 317 2.70 -6.21 -15.21
N VAL A 318 3.55 -6.85 -14.40
CA VAL A 318 3.30 -8.19 -13.84
C VAL A 318 2.08 -8.14 -12.91
N PHE A 319 1.98 -7.12 -12.07
CA PHE A 319 0.83 -6.90 -11.20
C PHE A 319 -0.47 -6.78 -12.01
N LEU A 320 -0.49 -5.92 -13.01
CA LEU A 320 -1.67 -5.72 -13.87
C LEU A 320 -2.03 -7.00 -14.65
N ALA A 321 -1.06 -7.75 -15.16
CA ALA A 321 -1.32 -8.97 -15.92
C ALA A 321 -1.83 -10.13 -15.03
N LEU A 322 -1.39 -10.21 -13.78
CA LEU A 322 -1.77 -11.28 -12.86
C LEU A 322 -3.02 -10.97 -12.03
N VAL A 323 -3.30 -9.69 -11.76
CA VAL A 323 -4.43 -9.27 -10.93
C VAL A 323 -5.64 -8.84 -11.76
N TYR A 324 -5.43 -8.24 -12.94
CA TYR A 324 -6.51 -7.73 -13.80
C TYR A 324 -7.59 -8.78 -14.16
N PRO A 325 -7.28 -10.05 -14.50
CA PRO A 325 -8.32 -11.04 -14.80
C PRO A 325 -9.27 -11.31 -13.63
N PHE A 326 -8.84 -11.09 -12.39
CA PHE A 326 -9.64 -11.34 -11.19
C PHE A 326 -10.50 -10.14 -10.79
N LEU A 327 -10.11 -8.94 -11.19
CA LEU A 327 -10.95 -7.75 -11.02
C LEU A 327 -12.13 -7.75 -12.02
N GLU A 328 -11.96 -8.38 -13.17
CA GLU A 328 -13.02 -8.52 -14.17
C GLU A 328 -14.07 -9.56 -13.76
N THR A 329 -13.67 -10.69 -13.19
CA THR A 329 -14.61 -11.72 -12.72
C THR A 329 -15.50 -11.26 -11.59
N SER A 330 -15.03 -10.32 -10.75
CA SER A 330 -15.84 -9.72 -9.67
C SER A 330 -16.91 -8.74 -10.18
N ARG A 331 -16.84 -8.31 -11.44
CA ARG A 331 -17.84 -7.42 -12.07
C ARG A 331 -18.97 -8.14 -12.78
N GLU A 332 -18.80 -9.40 -13.14
CA GLU A 332 -19.84 -10.18 -13.83
C GLU A 332 -20.84 -10.88 -12.88
N GLU A 333 -20.57 -10.90 -11.57
CA GLU A 333 -21.48 -11.50 -10.56
C GLU A 333 -22.34 -10.47 -9.79
N ARG A 334 -22.45 -9.22 -10.28
CA ARG A 334 -23.38 -8.24 -9.69
C ARG A 334 -24.49 -7.85 -10.65
#